data_ca5bba0f8c960beb4e338900b69ac635
#
_entry.id   ca5bba0f8c960beb4e338900b69ac635
#
_cell.length_a   1.000
_cell.length_b   1.000
_cell.length_c   1.000
_cell.angle_alpha   90.00
_cell.angle_beta   90.00
_cell.angle_gamma   90.00
#
_symmetry.space_group_name_H-M   'P 1'
#
loop_
_entity.id
_entity.type
_entity.pdbx_description
1 polymer ?
#
loop_
_entity_poly.entity_id
_entity_poly.type
_entity_poly.pdbx_seq_one_letter_code
_entity_poly.pdbx_strand_id
1 'polypeptide(L)'
;MANEDTANMLKECNAGVKMGVDSIADVLGDVNDTKLKEILTNNKEEHQKIGSELHEILNKMDLAGKEPNPMAKTMSWLKTNIMMTAMGDDSTVADLITDGCNMGVKSLSRYLNQYKEAEPFAKDLTRRLIDLEHQLTIDVRPYL
;
A
#
# COMPACT_ATOMS: atom_id res chain seq x y z
N MET A 1 -25.54 -4.01 -8.30
CA MET A 1 -25.12 -4.18 -6.89
C MET A 1 -23.87 -5.02 -6.84
N ALA A 2 -22.86 -4.57 -6.12
CA ALA A 2 -21.62 -5.31 -6.02
C ALA A 2 -21.80 -6.59 -5.22
N ASN A 3 -21.18 -7.68 -5.65
CA ASN A 3 -21.18 -8.91 -4.90
C ASN A 3 -20.22 -8.83 -3.70
N GLU A 4 -20.26 -9.81 -2.84
CA GLU A 4 -19.45 -9.85 -1.62
C GLU A 4 -17.95 -9.82 -1.91
N ASP A 5 -17.50 -10.54 -2.92
CA ASP A 5 -16.09 -10.55 -3.32
C ASP A 5 -15.61 -9.17 -3.76
N THR A 6 -16.43 -8.44 -4.52
CA THR A 6 -16.11 -7.07 -4.93
C THR A 6 -15.97 -6.17 -3.71
N ALA A 7 -16.92 -6.22 -2.79
CA ALA A 7 -16.89 -5.40 -1.57
C ALA A 7 -15.65 -5.71 -0.73
N ASN A 8 -15.34 -6.98 -0.53
CA ASN A 8 -14.19 -7.40 0.25
C ASN A 8 -12.87 -6.97 -0.40
N MET A 9 -12.76 -7.15 -1.72
CA MET A 9 -11.56 -6.73 -2.45
C MET A 9 -11.33 -5.22 -2.36
N LEU A 10 -12.38 -4.43 -2.52
CA LEU A 10 -12.27 -2.97 -2.41
C LEU A 10 -11.85 -2.52 -1.02
N LYS A 11 -12.37 -3.16 0.02
CA LYS A 11 -11.97 -2.86 1.41
C LYS A 11 -10.51 -3.19 1.66
N GLU A 12 -10.04 -4.33 1.14
CA GLU A 12 -8.63 -4.73 1.26
C GLU A 12 -7.72 -3.76 0.51
N CYS A 13 -8.11 -3.34 -0.68
CA CYS A 13 -7.37 -2.32 -1.44
C CYS A 13 -7.29 -1.00 -0.68
N ASN A 14 -8.40 -0.56 -0.09
CA ASN A 14 -8.45 0.67 0.69
C ASN A 14 -7.49 0.62 1.87
N ALA A 15 -7.49 -0.50 2.60
CA ALA A 15 -6.55 -0.72 3.71
C ALA A 15 -5.10 -0.73 3.22
N GLY A 16 -4.84 -1.35 2.07
CA GLY A 16 -3.51 -1.39 1.47
C GLY A 16 -2.99 -0.02 1.05
N VAL A 17 -3.84 0.80 0.46
CA VAL A 17 -3.48 2.19 0.11
C VAL A 17 -3.14 2.98 1.36
N LYS A 18 -3.97 2.90 2.38
CA LYS A 18 -3.75 3.61 3.64
C LYS A 18 -2.42 3.19 4.27
N MET A 19 -2.16 1.89 4.30
CA MET A 19 -0.89 1.36 4.81
C MET A 19 0.30 1.89 4.01
N GLY A 20 0.20 1.90 2.70
CA GLY A 20 1.25 2.41 1.82
C GLY A 20 1.55 3.88 2.05
N VAL A 21 0.52 4.71 2.10
CA VAL A 21 0.64 6.16 2.37
C VAL A 21 1.29 6.40 3.73
N ASP A 22 0.77 5.76 4.77
CA ASP A 22 1.27 5.95 6.13
C ASP A 22 2.71 5.45 6.30
N SER A 23 3.04 4.31 5.69
CA SER A 23 4.40 3.75 5.75
C SER A 23 5.41 4.68 5.08
N ILE A 24 5.08 5.23 3.92
CA ILE A 24 5.97 6.18 3.23
C ILE A 24 6.10 7.46 4.06
N ALA A 25 4.98 7.99 4.56
CA ALA A 25 5.00 9.19 5.39
C ALA A 25 5.88 9.02 6.63
N ASP A 26 5.83 7.84 7.25
CA ASP A 26 6.62 7.55 8.45
C ASP A 26 8.13 7.56 8.19
N VAL A 27 8.59 7.18 7.00
CA VAL A 27 10.03 7.11 6.70
C VAL A 27 10.58 8.37 6.03
N LEU A 28 9.73 9.22 5.46
CA LEU A 28 10.17 10.39 4.69
C LEU A 28 11.09 11.32 5.48
N GLY A 29 10.85 11.47 6.77
CA GLY A 29 11.68 12.31 7.65
C GLY A 29 13.10 11.79 7.85
N ASP A 30 13.33 10.51 7.60
CA ASP A 30 14.63 9.87 7.78
C ASP A 30 15.44 9.75 6.48
N VAL A 31 14.87 10.19 5.35
CA VAL A 31 15.52 10.11 4.05
C VAL A 31 16.46 11.29 3.86
N ASN A 32 17.70 11.01 3.51
CA ASN A 32 18.73 12.03 3.25
C ASN A 32 18.90 12.33 1.77
N ASP A 33 18.83 11.30 0.92
CA ASP A 33 19.02 11.44 -0.52
C ASP A 33 17.81 12.11 -1.16
N THR A 34 18.05 13.17 -1.92
CA THR A 34 16.98 13.95 -2.57
C THR A 34 16.18 13.12 -3.57
N LYS A 35 16.87 12.26 -4.33
CA LYS A 35 16.23 11.41 -5.33
C LYS A 35 15.34 10.35 -4.68
N LEU A 36 15.82 9.73 -3.62
CA LEU A 36 15.02 8.76 -2.87
C LEU A 36 13.77 9.42 -2.28
N LYS A 37 13.92 10.63 -1.74
CA LYS A 37 12.79 11.40 -1.23
C LYS A 37 11.75 11.66 -2.32
N GLU A 38 12.19 12.01 -3.51
CA GLU A 38 11.34 12.25 -4.67
C GLU A 38 10.59 10.96 -5.09
N ILE A 39 11.31 9.84 -5.17
CA ILE A 39 10.73 8.53 -5.50
C ILE A 39 9.61 8.19 -4.53
N LEU A 40 9.87 8.31 -3.23
CA LEU A 40 8.89 7.99 -2.19
C LEU A 40 7.70 8.95 -2.21
N THR A 41 7.94 10.23 -2.39
CA THR A 41 6.88 11.23 -2.45
C THR A 41 5.96 10.98 -3.64
N ASN A 42 6.53 10.73 -4.82
CA ASN A 42 5.75 10.46 -6.02
C ASN A 42 4.92 9.20 -5.87
N ASN A 43 5.49 8.15 -5.29
CA ASN A 43 4.78 6.90 -5.08
C ASN A 43 3.64 7.08 -4.07
N LYS A 44 3.88 7.84 -3.00
CA LYS A 44 2.83 8.19 -2.02
C LYS A 44 1.66 8.92 -2.69
N GLU A 45 1.95 9.87 -3.57
CA GLU A 45 0.92 10.60 -4.32
C GLU A 45 0.10 9.67 -5.21
N GLU A 46 0.74 8.71 -5.88
CA GLU A 46 0.04 7.73 -6.70
C GLU A 46 -0.85 6.81 -5.84
N HIS A 47 -0.39 6.42 -4.67
CA HIS A 47 -1.24 5.70 -3.71
C HIS A 47 -2.47 6.54 -3.33
N GLN A 48 -2.27 7.83 -3.07
CA GLN A 48 -3.37 8.73 -2.70
C GLN A 48 -4.39 8.88 -3.82
N LYS A 49 -3.96 8.88 -5.07
CA LYS A 49 -4.88 8.91 -6.22
C LYS A 49 -5.76 7.68 -6.27
N ILE A 50 -5.17 6.49 -6.09
CA ILE A 50 -5.94 5.26 -6.02
C ILE A 50 -6.88 5.29 -4.83
N GLY A 51 -6.41 5.81 -3.70
CA GLY A 51 -7.21 5.98 -2.49
C GLY A 51 -8.44 6.85 -2.71
N SER A 52 -8.30 7.93 -3.48
CA SER A 52 -9.42 8.81 -3.81
C SER A 52 -10.46 8.11 -4.68
N GLU A 53 -10.02 7.35 -5.68
CA GLU A 53 -10.92 6.53 -6.50
C GLU A 53 -11.67 5.51 -5.65
N LEU A 54 -10.95 4.82 -4.76
CA LEU A 54 -11.55 3.84 -3.86
C LEU A 54 -12.57 4.48 -2.92
N HIS A 55 -12.25 5.64 -2.38
CA HIS A 55 -13.14 6.36 -1.47
C HIS A 55 -14.46 6.71 -2.15
N GLU A 56 -14.41 7.20 -3.39
CA GLU A 56 -15.61 7.49 -4.18
C GLU A 56 -16.43 6.22 -4.40
N ILE A 57 -15.79 5.13 -4.81
CA ILE A 57 -16.47 3.86 -5.07
C ILE A 57 -17.11 3.33 -3.81
N LEU A 58 -16.37 3.32 -2.69
CA LEU A 58 -16.87 2.82 -1.42
C LEU A 58 -18.05 3.66 -0.90
N ASN A 59 -18.02 4.98 -1.11
CA ASN A 59 -19.13 5.85 -0.76
C ASN A 59 -20.38 5.52 -1.59
N LYS A 60 -20.22 5.32 -2.89
CA LYS A 60 -21.33 4.95 -3.78
C LYS A 60 -21.95 3.61 -3.44
N MET A 61 -21.13 2.71 -2.87
CA MET A 61 -21.58 1.36 -2.46
C MET A 61 -22.01 1.30 -0.99
N ASP A 62 -21.98 2.42 -0.28
CA ASP A 62 -22.26 2.51 1.15
C ASP A 62 -21.36 1.59 2.00
N LEU A 63 -20.08 1.53 1.65
CA LEU A 63 -19.09 0.71 2.33
C LEU A 63 -18.01 1.54 3.02
N ALA A 64 -18.10 2.87 2.96
CA ALA A 64 -17.10 3.76 3.54
C ALA A 64 -16.98 3.55 5.06
N GLY A 65 -15.77 3.60 5.56
CA GLY A 65 -15.50 3.45 7.00
C GLY A 65 -15.37 2.02 7.49
N LYS A 66 -15.58 1.03 6.64
CA LYS A 66 -15.43 -0.39 7.00
C LYS A 66 -14.05 -0.88 6.59
N GLU A 67 -13.17 -1.09 7.56
CA GLU A 67 -11.80 -1.52 7.30
C GLU A 67 -11.57 -2.95 7.79
N PRO A 68 -10.87 -3.81 7.00
CA PRO A 68 -10.46 -5.12 7.48
C PRO A 68 -9.29 -5.00 8.45
N ASN A 69 -9.30 -5.79 9.50
CA ASN A 69 -8.29 -5.74 10.56
C ASN A 69 -6.88 -6.22 10.18
N PRO A 70 -6.69 -7.21 9.28
CA PRO A 70 -5.36 -7.74 9.02
C PRO A 70 -4.33 -6.72 8.53
N MET A 71 -4.75 -5.75 7.73
CA MET A 71 -3.83 -4.73 7.19
C MET A 71 -3.37 -3.76 8.27
N ALA A 72 -4.21 -3.47 9.26
CA ALA A 72 -3.84 -2.62 10.38
C ALA A 72 -2.70 -3.22 11.22
N LYS A 73 -2.69 -4.55 11.39
CA LYS A 73 -1.62 -5.25 12.10
C LYS A 73 -0.29 -5.15 11.36
N THR A 74 -0.30 -5.23 10.04
CA THR A 74 0.90 -5.11 9.22
C THR A 74 1.51 -3.70 9.34
N MET A 75 0.68 -2.68 9.37
CA MET A 75 1.11 -1.30 9.55
C MET A 75 1.80 -1.09 10.90
N SER A 76 1.25 -1.65 11.97
CA SER A 76 1.87 -1.62 13.30
C SER A 76 3.26 -2.25 13.28
N TRP A 77 3.43 -3.37 12.57
CA TRP A 77 4.71 -4.04 12.44
C TRP A 77 5.75 -3.13 11.80
N LEU A 78 5.40 -2.46 10.69
CA LEU A 78 6.32 -1.56 9.99
C LEU A 78 6.75 -0.39 10.88
N LYS A 79 5.81 0.24 11.57
CA LYS A 79 6.09 1.31 12.53
C LYS A 79 7.06 0.86 13.61
N THR A 80 6.82 -0.30 14.20
CA THR A 80 7.68 -0.85 15.24
C THR A 80 9.10 -1.07 14.74
N ASN A 81 9.24 -1.62 13.54
CA ASN A 81 10.57 -1.87 12.95
C ASN A 81 11.33 -0.57 12.66
N ILE A 82 10.65 0.46 12.16
CA ILE A 82 11.25 1.77 11.94
C ILE A 82 11.75 2.36 13.26
N MET A 83 10.95 2.30 14.30
CA MET A 83 11.32 2.83 15.61
C MET A 83 12.48 2.08 16.24
N MET A 84 12.57 0.77 16.04
CA MET A 84 13.66 -0.06 16.57
C MET A 84 14.99 0.16 15.85
N THR A 85 14.98 0.57 14.59
CA THR A 85 16.18 0.85 13.84
C THR A 85 16.73 2.27 14.07
N ALA A 86 16.14 3.01 14.91
CA ALA A 86 16.38 4.32 15.55
C ALA A 86 17.35 5.34 14.89
N MET A 87 17.99 5.07 13.82
CA MET A 87 18.89 5.95 13.08
C MET A 87 18.83 5.51 11.63
N GLY A 88 17.59 5.55 11.08
CA GLY A 88 17.36 5.14 9.72
C GLY A 88 18.20 5.95 8.76
N ASP A 89 19.11 5.29 8.04
CA ASP A 89 19.74 5.84 6.88
C ASP A 89 18.94 5.44 5.64
N ASP A 90 19.36 5.91 4.48
CA ASP A 90 18.66 5.63 3.24
C ASP A 90 18.57 4.12 2.94
N SER A 91 19.61 3.38 3.30
CA SER A 91 19.63 1.92 3.13
C SER A 91 18.59 1.25 4.00
N THR A 92 18.44 1.67 5.25
CA THR A 92 17.42 1.15 6.16
C THR A 92 16.02 1.47 5.65
N VAL A 93 15.81 2.69 5.17
CA VAL A 93 14.53 3.09 4.58
C VAL A 93 14.20 2.21 3.36
N ALA A 94 15.15 2.04 2.46
CA ALA A 94 14.96 1.21 1.26
C ALA A 94 14.65 -0.24 1.63
N ASP A 95 15.31 -0.78 2.64
CA ASP A 95 15.09 -2.14 3.13
C ASP A 95 13.66 -2.32 3.68
N LEU A 96 13.23 -1.41 4.55
CA LEU A 96 11.89 -1.46 5.14
C LEU A 96 10.79 -1.27 4.10
N ILE A 97 10.98 -0.35 3.16
CA ILE A 97 10.02 -0.14 2.08
C ILE A 97 9.93 -1.37 1.18
N THR A 98 11.07 -1.98 0.86
CA THR A 98 11.09 -3.22 0.06
C THR A 98 10.30 -4.33 0.74
N ASP A 99 10.54 -4.54 2.03
CA ASP A 99 9.80 -5.57 2.79
C ASP A 99 8.30 -5.28 2.83
N GLY A 100 7.93 -4.04 3.10
CA GLY A 100 6.53 -3.63 3.17
C GLY A 100 5.82 -3.81 1.83
N CYS A 101 6.45 -3.39 0.74
CA CYS A 101 5.89 -3.54 -0.61
C CYS A 101 5.77 -5.01 -1.02
N ASN A 102 6.75 -5.83 -0.70
CA ASN A 102 6.68 -7.26 -0.98
C ASN A 102 5.53 -7.93 -0.22
N MET A 103 5.31 -7.55 1.04
CA MET A 103 4.17 -8.01 1.81
C MET A 103 2.84 -7.57 1.18
N GLY A 104 2.78 -6.33 0.73
CA GLY A 104 1.60 -5.77 0.06
C GLY A 104 1.28 -6.50 -1.24
N VAL A 105 2.27 -6.69 -2.10
CA VAL A 105 2.12 -7.43 -3.36
C VAL A 105 1.63 -8.85 -3.10
N LYS A 106 2.22 -9.52 -2.12
CA LYS A 106 1.82 -10.87 -1.73
C LYS A 106 0.36 -10.91 -1.25
N SER A 107 -0.01 -10.00 -0.37
CA SER A 107 -1.37 -9.95 0.20
C SER A 107 -2.42 -9.63 -0.87
N LEU A 108 -2.16 -8.63 -1.71
CA LEU A 108 -3.07 -8.23 -2.77
C LEU A 108 -3.21 -9.33 -3.82
N SER A 109 -2.11 -10.01 -4.16
CA SER A 109 -2.14 -11.15 -5.08
C SER A 109 -2.98 -12.29 -4.52
N ARG A 110 -2.87 -12.52 -3.21
CA ARG A 110 -3.70 -13.52 -2.52
C ARG A 110 -5.17 -13.16 -2.60
N TYR A 111 -5.52 -11.89 -2.43
CA TYR A 111 -6.92 -11.44 -2.53
C TYR A 111 -7.47 -11.62 -3.95
N LEU A 112 -6.66 -11.39 -4.98
CA LEU A 112 -7.06 -11.69 -6.36
C LEU A 112 -7.44 -13.17 -6.53
N ASN A 113 -6.71 -14.06 -5.87
CA ASN A 113 -6.98 -15.49 -5.92
C ASN A 113 -8.18 -15.88 -5.06
N GLN A 114 -8.38 -15.18 -3.94
CA GLN A 114 -9.44 -15.47 -2.98
C GLN A 114 -10.80 -14.95 -3.45
N TYR A 115 -10.84 -13.72 -3.95
CA TYR A 115 -12.07 -13.05 -4.36
C TYR A 115 -12.29 -13.16 -5.86
N LYS A 116 -12.43 -14.38 -6.33
CA LYS A 116 -12.50 -14.71 -7.76
C LYS A 116 -13.70 -14.10 -8.48
N GLU A 117 -14.79 -13.91 -7.76
CA GLU A 117 -16.04 -13.39 -8.32
C GLU A 117 -16.12 -11.86 -8.27
N ALA A 118 -15.06 -11.18 -7.81
CA ALA A 118 -15.01 -9.74 -7.83
C ALA A 118 -15.13 -9.20 -9.26
N GLU A 119 -15.80 -8.07 -9.39
CA GLU A 119 -16.00 -7.43 -10.69
C GLU A 119 -14.67 -6.96 -11.28
N PRO A 120 -14.58 -6.90 -12.64
CA PRO A 120 -13.33 -6.55 -13.31
C PRO A 120 -12.72 -5.22 -12.84
N PHE A 121 -13.53 -4.20 -12.55
CA PHE A 121 -12.99 -2.91 -12.10
C PHE A 121 -12.26 -3.02 -10.78
N ALA A 122 -12.76 -3.86 -9.87
CA ALA A 122 -12.12 -4.08 -8.56
C ALA A 122 -10.81 -4.84 -8.73
N LYS A 123 -10.78 -5.82 -9.60
CA LYS A 123 -9.56 -6.57 -9.93
C LYS A 123 -8.52 -5.65 -10.57
N ASP A 124 -8.94 -4.76 -11.45
CA ASP A 124 -8.04 -3.81 -12.12
C ASP A 124 -7.42 -2.83 -11.14
N LEU A 125 -8.21 -2.30 -10.20
CA LEU A 125 -7.69 -1.45 -9.13
C LEU A 125 -6.66 -2.18 -8.28
N THR A 126 -6.94 -3.43 -7.94
CA THR A 126 -6.02 -4.27 -7.18
C THR A 126 -4.70 -4.47 -7.93
N ARG A 127 -4.76 -4.76 -9.23
CA ARG A 127 -3.56 -4.92 -10.06
C ARG A 127 -2.77 -3.62 -10.18
N ARG A 128 -3.44 -2.49 -10.31
CA ARG A 128 -2.79 -1.18 -10.33
C ARG A 128 -2.02 -0.94 -9.03
N LEU A 129 -2.60 -1.28 -7.90
CA LEU A 129 -1.95 -1.14 -6.61
C LEU A 129 -0.75 -2.09 -6.48
N ILE A 130 -0.89 -3.33 -6.93
CA ILE A 130 0.22 -4.30 -6.98
C ILE A 130 1.37 -3.73 -7.81
N ASP A 131 1.08 -3.23 -9.00
CA ASP A 131 2.09 -2.70 -9.91
C ASP A 131 2.79 -1.48 -9.30
N LEU A 132 2.06 -0.63 -8.62
CA LEU A 132 2.61 0.55 -7.95
C LEU A 132 3.58 0.17 -6.83
N GLU A 133 3.23 -0.81 -6.01
CA GLU A 133 4.09 -1.30 -4.94
C GLU A 133 5.30 -2.06 -5.49
N HIS A 134 5.09 -2.86 -6.52
CA HIS A 134 6.19 -3.58 -7.19
C HIS A 134 7.20 -2.58 -7.80
N GLN A 135 6.71 -1.53 -8.46
CA GLN A 135 7.57 -0.50 -9.05
C GLN A 135 8.42 0.19 -7.98
N LEU A 136 7.85 0.44 -6.82
CA LEU A 136 8.60 1.05 -5.72
C LEU A 136 9.77 0.17 -5.28
N THR A 137 9.61 -1.15 -5.23
CA THR A 137 10.72 -2.06 -4.88
C THR A 137 11.85 -1.96 -5.89
N ILE A 138 11.53 -1.73 -7.16
CA ILE A 138 12.52 -1.55 -8.21
C ILE A 138 13.25 -0.22 -8.04
N ASP A 139 12.49 0.84 -7.80
CA ASP A 139 13.02 2.20 -7.73
C ASP A 139 13.95 2.43 -6.52
N VAL A 140 13.70 1.72 -5.41
CA VAL A 140 14.53 1.87 -4.21
C VAL A 140 15.74 0.93 -4.17
N ARG A 141 15.86 -0.01 -5.10
CA ARG A 141 17.00 -0.96 -5.15
C ARG A 141 18.37 -0.31 -5.08
N PRO A 142 18.64 0.81 -5.79
CA PRO A 142 19.97 1.42 -5.74
C PRO A 142 20.39 1.88 -4.34
N TYR A 143 19.45 1.98 -3.41
CA TYR A 143 19.69 2.46 -2.05
C TYR A 143 19.86 1.35 -1.02
N LEU A 144 19.60 0.10 -1.43
CA LEU A 144 19.76 -1.06 -0.55
C LEU A 144 21.21 -1.32 -0.14
#